data_890bb2092682be5df4cb0a6c684d0314
#
_entry.id   890bb2092682be5df4cb0a6c684d0314
#
_cell.length_a   1.000
_cell.length_b   1.000
_cell.length_c   1.000
_cell.angle_alpha   90.00
_cell.angle_beta   90.00
_cell.angle_gamma   90.00
#
_symmetry.space_group_name_H-M   'P 1'
#
loop_
_entity.id
_entity.type
_entity.pdbx_description
1 polymer ?
#
loop_
_entity_poly.entity_id
_entity_poly.type
_entity_poly.pdbx_seq_one_letter_code
_entity_poly.pdbx_strand_id
1 'polypeptide(L)'
;MITISVVMPVYNVEIPILEEAVNSILNQTYQDYEFIIIDDGSSEDTRSYLEGLQDSRIRLIRNSAHLGITRSLNIGFREAKGKYIARMDGDDISLPARFEKQLEFMENHPDVIVCGTAVEFFGAEEFIRRRIIKDMESYRIRLLFSNPGPMHPTAFFNRALLDRYHIKYDESLEYAQDYGLWTVISRHGKVYILDDVLLRYRTHFRRVSSEFKNKQVQCDKLTKERLLRKLLGDVTQKEVDLHYKYGSGLFKGLAVNMEMYYWFRRLIEANNRIGIYNKKKFRNYVYNSIIKPAIYQSFSPESSYASKISAFFYYLPPFLALRASAGLTARAVLSRRK
;
A
#
# COMPACT_ATOMS: atom_id res chain seq x y z
N MET A 1 -22.46 -4.17 -23.28
CA MET A 1 -21.18 -3.45 -22.96
C MET A 1 -20.57 -4.20 -21.78
N ILE A 2 -19.31 -4.62 -21.85
CA ILE A 2 -18.65 -5.39 -20.79
C ILE A 2 -18.60 -4.54 -19.52
N THR A 3 -18.97 -5.13 -18.37
CA THR A 3 -18.99 -4.39 -17.11
C THR A 3 -17.62 -4.39 -16.42
N ILE A 4 -16.95 -5.54 -16.39
CA ILE A 4 -15.65 -5.69 -15.69
C ILE A 4 -14.61 -6.22 -16.66
N SER A 5 -13.41 -5.64 -16.68
CA SER A 5 -12.20 -6.25 -17.24
C SER A 5 -11.31 -6.73 -16.09
N VAL A 6 -11.11 -8.04 -16.00
CA VAL A 6 -10.13 -8.60 -15.06
C VAL A 6 -8.76 -8.54 -15.72
N VAL A 7 -7.75 -8.01 -15.03
CA VAL A 7 -6.37 -7.92 -15.53
C VAL A 7 -5.43 -8.70 -14.62
N MET A 8 -4.84 -9.77 -15.16
CA MET A 8 -3.92 -10.67 -14.46
C MET A 8 -2.60 -10.78 -15.23
N PRO A 9 -1.52 -10.12 -14.78
CA PRO A 9 -0.19 -10.39 -15.30
C PRO A 9 0.34 -11.72 -14.76
N VAL A 10 0.99 -12.50 -15.61
CA VAL A 10 1.57 -13.81 -15.29
C VAL A 10 3.02 -13.86 -15.77
N TYR A 11 3.92 -14.33 -14.92
CA TYR A 11 5.31 -14.61 -15.27
C TYR A 11 5.83 -15.81 -14.48
N ASN A 12 6.04 -16.95 -15.13
CA ASN A 12 6.62 -18.16 -14.54
C ASN A 12 5.96 -18.60 -13.21
N VAL A 13 4.62 -18.57 -13.15
CA VAL A 13 3.87 -19.08 -12.00
C VAL A 13 3.77 -20.60 -12.11
N GLU A 14 3.93 -21.32 -11.00
CA GLU A 14 3.75 -22.78 -10.95
C GLU A 14 2.33 -23.15 -11.41
N ILE A 15 2.21 -24.14 -12.31
CA ILE A 15 0.94 -24.47 -12.97
C ILE A 15 -0.21 -24.74 -11.99
N PRO A 16 -0.06 -25.56 -10.91
CA PRO A 16 -1.16 -25.79 -9.96
C PRO A 16 -1.63 -24.50 -9.28
N ILE A 17 -0.71 -23.58 -8.97
CA ILE A 17 -1.02 -22.30 -8.35
C ILE A 17 -1.74 -21.38 -9.34
N LEU A 18 -1.25 -21.30 -10.57
CA LEU A 18 -1.88 -20.51 -11.64
C LEU A 18 -3.28 -21.01 -11.96
N GLU A 19 -3.47 -22.33 -11.98
CA GLU A 19 -4.78 -22.98 -12.20
C GLU A 19 -5.79 -22.58 -11.09
N GLU A 20 -5.39 -22.61 -9.83
CA GLU A 20 -6.23 -22.13 -8.72
C GLU A 20 -6.62 -20.66 -8.90
N ALA A 21 -5.66 -19.81 -9.28
CA ALA A 21 -5.90 -18.37 -9.50
C ALA A 21 -6.86 -18.13 -10.67
N VAL A 22 -6.64 -18.79 -11.82
CA VAL A 22 -7.50 -18.69 -13.01
C VAL A 22 -8.91 -19.20 -12.68
N ASN A 23 -9.04 -20.39 -12.09
CA ASN A 23 -10.32 -20.95 -11.70
C ASN A 23 -11.07 -20.08 -10.70
N SER A 24 -10.38 -19.38 -9.80
CA SER A 24 -11.00 -18.46 -8.84
C SER A 24 -11.68 -17.26 -9.51
N ILE A 25 -11.17 -16.84 -10.67
CA ILE A 25 -11.79 -15.82 -11.51
C ILE A 25 -12.95 -16.40 -12.31
N LEU A 26 -12.79 -17.56 -12.92
CA LEU A 26 -13.83 -18.18 -13.75
C LEU A 26 -15.08 -18.56 -12.94
N ASN A 27 -14.92 -18.81 -11.62
CA ASN A 27 -15.99 -19.19 -10.70
C ASN A 27 -16.56 -18.00 -9.89
N GLN A 28 -16.39 -16.76 -10.33
CA GLN A 28 -17.04 -15.61 -9.71
C GLN A 28 -18.57 -15.69 -9.86
N THR A 29 -19.35 -15.17 -8.88
CA THR A 29 -20.82 -15.12 -8.97
C THR A 29 -21.31 -14.17 -10.05
N TYR A 30 -20.61 -13.06 -10.26
CA TYR A 30 -20.88 -12.11 -11.34
C TYR A 30 -20.20 -12.56 -12.64
N GLN A 31 -20.94 -12.67 -13.76
CA GLN A 31 -20.47 -13.31 -14.99
C GLN A 31 -20.24 -12.36 -16.18
N ASP A 32 -20.69 -11.09 -16.14
CA ASP A 32 -20.47 -10.13 -17.26
C ASP A 32 -19.11 -9.45 -17.16
N TYR A 33 -18.05 -10.21 -17.51
CA TYR A 33 -16.69 -9.71 -17.54
C TYR A 33 -15.87 -10.34 -18.69
N GLU A 34 -14.80 -9.62 -19.10
CA GLU A 34 -13.68 -10.19 -19.84
C GLU A 34 -12.51 -10.48 -18.89
N PHE A 35 -11.73 -11.50 -19.20
CA PHE A 35 -10.56 -11.89 -18.42
C PHE A 35 -9.29 -11.76 -19.26
N ILE A 36 -8.56 -10.67 -19.06
CA ILE A 36 -7.33 -10.35 -19.78
C ILE A 36 -6.15 -10.92 -18.99
N ILE A 37 -5.53 -11.95 -19.51
CA ILE A 37 -4.28 -12.51 -18.97
C ILE A 37 -3.12 -11.96 -19.79
N ILE A 38 -2.15 -11.35 -19.12
CA ILE A 38 -0.93 -10.84 -19.74
C ILE A 38 0.21 -11.80 -19.44
N ASP A 39 0.57 -12.65 -20.39
CA ASP A 39 1.78 -13.48 -20.31
C ASP A 39 3.00 -12.61 -20.55
N ASP A 40 3.77 -12.36 -19.50
CA ASP A 40 4.94 -11.47 -19.52
C ASP A 40 6.23 -12.19 -19.98
N GLY A 41 6.14 -13.00 -21.02
CA GLY A 41 7.26 -13.75 -21.56
C GLY A 41 7.65 -14.96 -20.72
N SER A 42 6.67 -15.70 -20.25
CA SER A 42 6.87 -16.91 -19.44
C SER A 42 7.54 -18.05 -20.22
N SER A 43 8.04 -19.05 -19.47
CA SER A 43 8.56 -20.32 -19.97
C SER A 43 7.50 -21.11 -20.73
N GLU A 44 7.96 -22.11 -21.47
CA GLU A 44 7.10 -22.96 -22.32
C GLU A 44 5.95 -23.61 -21.55
N ASP A 45 6.21 -24.10 -20.33
CA ASP A 45 5.19 -24.79 -19.53
C ASP A 45 4.03 -23.84 -19.17
N THR A 46 4.35 -22.67 -18.62
CA THR A 46 3.33 -21.66 -18.28
C THR A 46 2.58 -21.18 -19.52
N ARG A 47 3.30 -20.99 -20.63
CA ARG A 47 2.72 -20.59 -21.91
C ARG A 47 1.73 -21.62 -22.43
N SER A 48 2.15 -22.90 -22.53
CA SER A 48 1.31 -23.99 -23.02
C SER A 48 0.05 -24.14 -22.18
N TYR A 49 0.14 -23.97 -20.86
CA TYR A 49 -1.02 -23.96 -20.00
C TYR A 49 -1.99 -22.81 -20.35
N LEU A 50 -1.47 -21.58 -20.50
CA LEU A 50 -2.30 -20.40 -20.81
C LEU A 50 -2.95 -20.51 -22.20
N GLU A 51 -2.24 -21.00 -23.21
CA GLU A 51 -2.77 -21.24 -24.56
C GLU A 51 -3.83 -22.38 -24.60
N GLY A 52 -3.77 -23.30 -23.64
CA GLY A 52 -4.72 -24.39 -23.47
C GLY A 52 -6.05 -24.01 -22.83
N LEU A 53 -6.19 -22.79 -22.27
CA LEU A 53 -7.41 -22.34 -21.60
C LEU A 53 -8.57 -22.16 -22.61
N GLN A 54 -9.74 -22.80 -22.34
CA GLN A 54 -10.89 -22.86 -23.24
C GLN A 54 -12.12 -22.14 -22.66
N ASP A 55 -11.99 -20.86 -22.26
CA ASP A 55 -13.12 -20.06 -21.82
C ASP A 55 -13.25 -18.79 -22.68
N SER A 56 -14.44 -18.54 -23.22
CA SER A 56 -14.69 -17.45 -24.16
C SER A 56 -14.49 -16.04 -23.57
N ARG A 57 -14.45 -15.92 -22.24
CA ARG A 57 -14.18 -14.66 -21.53
C ARG A 57 -12.69 -14.35 -21.49
N ILE A 58 -11.82 -15.36 -21.68
CA ILE A 58 -10.36 -15.18 -21.61
C ILE A 58 -9.85 -14.55 -22.90
N ARG A 59 -9.03 -13.52 -22.71
CA ARG A 59 -8.22 -12.91 -23.76
C ARG A 59 -6.76 -12.92 -23.33
N LEU A 60 -5.97 -13.80 -23.91
CA LEU A 60 -4.54 -13.91 -23.69
C LEU A 60 -3.79 -12.86 -24.53
N ILE A 61 -2.95 -12.07 -23.87
CA ILE A 61 -2.02 -11.14 -24.51
C ILE A 61 -0.62 -11.53 -24.08
N ARG A 62 0.28 -11.65 -25.06
CA ARG A 62 1.64 -12.09 -24.81
C ARG A 62 2.64 -10.99 -25.10
N ASN A 63 3.51 -10.72 -24.14
CA ASN A 63 4.67 -9.90 -24.35
C ASN A 63 5.77 -10.71 -25.06
N SER A 64 6.50 -10.08 -25.97
CA SER A 64 7.61 -10.71 -26.71
C SER A 64 8.83 -11.04 -25.82
N ALA A 65 8.92 -10.43 -24.63
CA ALA A 65 9.94 -10.64 -23.63
C ALA A 65 9.39 -10.28 -22.24
N HIS A 66 10.13 -10.61 -21.18
CA HIS A 66 9.80 -10.17 -19.82
C HIS A 66 9.96 -8.65 -19.69
N LEU A 67 8.84 -7.93 -19.58
CA LEU A 67 8.78 -6.48 -19.48
C LEU A 67 8.67 -5.99 -18.02
N GLY A 68 8.33 -6.87 -17.10
CA GLY A 68 8.03 -6.59 -15.70
C GLY A 68 6.55 -6.28 -15.45
N ILE A 69 6.14 -6.49 -14.17
CA ILE A 69 4.73 -6.40 -13.75
C ILE A 69 4.09 -5.05 -14.06
N THR A 70 4.83 -3.95 -13.91
CA THR A 70 4.31 -2.60 -14.09
C THR A 70 3.90 -2.33 -15.53
N ARG A 71 4.72 -2.74 -16.51
CA ARG A 71 4.41 -2.59 -17.94
C ARG A 71 3.27 -3.52 -18.33
N SER A 72 3.28 -4.76 -17.87
CA SER A 72 2.22 -5.73 -18.13
C SER A 72 0.87 -5.24 -17.60
N LEU A 73 0.82 -4.62 -16.41
CA LEU A 73 -0.39 -3.98 -15.89
C LEU A 73 -0.84 -2.79 -16.77
N ASN A 74 0.09 -1.93 -17.22
CA ASN A 74 -0.25 -0.83 -18.12
C ASN A 74 -0.80 -1.33 -19.46
N ILE A 75 -0.27 -2.44 -20.00
CA ILE A 75 -0.82 -3.09 -21.20
C ILE A 75 -2.26 -3.55 -20.93
N GLY A 76 -2.49 -4.31 -19.85
CA GLY A 76 -3.81 -4.80 -19.49
C GLY A 76 -4.83 -3.68 -19.26
N PHE A 77 -4.44 -2.58 -18.62
CA PHE A 77 -5.31 -1.42 -18.40
C PHE A 77 -5.70 -0.71 -19.69
N ARG A 78 -4.76 -0.59 -20.64
CA ARG A 78 -5.04 -0.02 -21.98
C ARG A 78 -5.98 -0.89 -22.78
N GLU A 79 -5.84 -2.21 -22.67
CA GLU A 79 -6.63 -3.20 -23.40
C GLU A 79 -8.02 -3.45 -22.79
N ALA A 80 -8.26 -3.03 -21.56
CA ALA A 80 -9.52 -3.20 -20.84
C ALA A 80 -10.67 -2.45 -21.52
N LYS A 81 -11.81 -3.12 -21.73
CA LYS A 81 -13.03 -2.58 -22.33
C LYS A 81 -14.14 -2.35 -21.30
N GLY A 82 -14.04 -2.98 -20.14
CA GLY A 82 -15.03 -2.91 -19.08
C GLY A 82 -15.18 -1.50 -18.49
N LYS A 83 -16.32 -1.24 -17.89
CA LYS A 83 -16.57 -0.02 -17.09
C LYS A 83 -15.63 0.06 -15.89
N TYR A 84 -15.35 -1.10 -15.32
CA TYR A 84 -14.42 -1.27 -14.18
C TYR A 84 -13.26 -2.19 -14.56
N ILE A 85 -12.12 -2.04 -13.87
CA ILE A 85 -10.97 -2.92 -14.01
C ILE A 85 -10.71 -3.60 -12.67
N ALA A 86 -10.79 -4.94 -12.62
CA ALA A 86 -10.41 -5.76 -11.49
C ALA A 86 -8.98 -6.26 -11.66
N ARG A 87 -8.08 -5.89 -10.75
CA ARG A 87 -6.71 -6.42 -10.74
C ARG A 87 -6.67 -7.76 -10.02
N MET A 88 -5.85 -8.70 -10.51
CA MET A 88 -5.60 -10.00 -9.89
C MET A 88 -4.14 -10.41 -10.04
N ASP A 89 -3.59 -11.14 -9.04
CA ASP A 89 -2.30 -11.83 -9.17
C ASP A 89 -2.50 -13.29 -9.62
N GLY A 90 -1.52 -13.83 -10.32
CA GLY A 90 -1.56 -15.21 -10.82
C GLY A 90 -1.31 -16.28 -9.75
N ASP A 91 -1.14 -15.90 -8.48
CA ASP A 91 -0.87 -16.79 -7.35
C ASP A 91 -1.85 -16.64 -6.17
N ASP A 92 -2.80 -15.73 -6.28
CA ASP A 92 -3.83 -15.48 -5.28
C ASP A 92 -5.17 -16.17 -5.61
N ILE A 93 -6.12 -16.19 -4.69
CA ILE A 93 -7.46 -16.77 -4.89
C ILE A 93 -8.52 -15.69 -4.66
N SER A 94 -9.29 -15.34 -5.69
CA SER A 94 -10.44 -14.45 -5.61
C SER A 94 -11.64 -15.20 -5.03
N LEU A 95 -12.27 -14.70 -3.96
CA LEU A 95 -13.47 -15.35 -3.41
C LEU A 95 -14.69 -15.09 -4.32
N PRO A 96 -15.64 -16.02 -4.41
CA PRO A 96 -16.71 -15.99 -5.42
C PRO A 96 -17.53 -14.71 -5.50
N ALA A 97 -17.83 -14.07 -4.36
CA ALA A 97 -18.66 -12.85 -4.30
C ALA A 97 -17.85 -11.55 -4.51
N ARG A 98 -16.56 -11.61 -4.86
CA ARG A 98 -15.71 -10.41 -4.95
C ARG A 98 -16.22 -9.40 -5.97
N PHE A 99 -16.49 -9.83 -7.19
CA PHE A 99 -16.90 -8.91 -8.25
C PHE A 99 -18.26 -8.30 -7.97
N GLU A 100 -19.20 -9.09 -7.52
CA GLU A 100 -20.55 -8.64 -7.18
C GLU A 100 -20.52 -7.55 -6.09
N LYS A 101 -19.83 -7.79 -4.98
CA LYS A 101 -19.74 -6.84 -3.86
C LYS A 101 -18.97 -5.57 -4.19
N GLN A 102 -17.85 -5.68 -4.93
CA GLN A 102 -17.09 -4.51 -5.35
C GLN A 102 -17.86 -3.69 -6.40
N LEU A 103 -18.56 -4.36 -7.33
CA LEU A 103 -19.40 -3.69 -8.31
C LEU A 103 -20.57 -2.93 -7.66
N GLU A 104 -21.32 -3.59 -6.78
CA GLU A 104 -22.41 -2.96 -6.03
C GLU A 104 -21.93 -1.71 -5.28
N PHE A 105 -20.78 -1.80 -4.61
CA PHE A 105 -20.20 -0.66 -3.92
C PHE A 105 -19.84 0.48 -4.89
N MET A 106 -19.15 0.17 -6.00
CA MET A 106 -18.67 1.18 -6.95
C MET A 106 -19.81 1.85 -7.72
N GLU A 107 -20.90 1.15 -8.01
CA GLU A 107 -22.10 1.75 -8.64
C GLU A 107 -22.76 2.77 -7.72
N ASN A 108 -22.73 2.55 -6.42
CA ASN A 108 -23.28 3.47 -5.42
C ASN A 108 -22.33 4.61 -5.02
N HIS A 109 -21.06 4.55 -5.47
CA HIS A 109 -20.02 5.53 -5.09
C HIS A 109 -19.22 6.00 -6.33
N PRO A 110 -19.81 6.76 -7.24
CA PRO A 110 -19.21 7.12 -8.53
C PRO A 110 -17.94 8.01 -8.42
N ASP A 111 -17.69 8.62 -7.27
CA ASP A 111 -16.50 9.43 -6.97
C ASP A 111 -15.32 8.62 -6.41
N VAL A 112 -15.50 7.30 -6.22
CA VAL A 112 -14.43 6.39 -5.82
C VAL A 112 -13.66 5.95 -7.07
N ILE A 113 -12.33 6.18 -7.08
CA ILE A 113 -11.46 5.75 -8.18
C ILE A 113 -11.06 4.29 -8.01
N VAL A 114 -10.78 3.86 -6.78
CA VAL A 114 -10.41 2.48 -6.48
C VAL A 114 -11.04 2.00 -5.19
N CYS A 115 -11.58 0.79 -5.25
CA CYS A 115 -12.08 0.04 -4.10
C CYS A 115 -11.25 -1.23 -3.92
N GLY A 116 -10.67 -1.44 -2.73
CA GLY A 116 -10.06 -2.70 -2.31
C GLY A 116 -10.93 -3.46 -1.32
N THR A 117 -10.40 -4.58 -0.80
CA THR A 117 -11.08 -5.40 0.22
C THR A 117 -10.13 -5.81 1.33
N ALA A 118 -10.65 -6.34 2.43
CA ALA A 118 -9.86 -7.13 3.35
C ALA A 118 -9.36 -8.41 2.67
N VAL A 119 -8.29 -8.98 3.20
CA VAL A 119 -7.67 -10.20 2.67
C VAL A 119 -7.40 -11.21 3.78
N GLU A 120 -7.53 -12.49 3.44
CA GLU A 120 -7.03 -13.61 4.22
C GLU A 120 -5.65 -14.02 3.69
N PHE A 121 -4.64 -14.00 4.52
CA PHE A 121 -3.32 -14.54 4.21
C PHE A 121 -3.32 -16.05 4.45
N PHE A 122 -2.74 -16.82 3.54
CA PHE A 122 -2.62 -18.28 3.65
C PHE A 122 -1.30 -18.79 3.09
N GLY A 123 -0.92 -20.01 3.41
CA GLY A 123 0.35 -20.62 3.04
C GLY A 123 1.39 -20.50 4.16
N ALA A 124 2.47 -19.75 3.96
CA ALA A 124 3.52 -19.59 4.98
C ALA A 124 3.09 -18.79 6.21
N GLU A 125 2.12 -17.93 6.09
CA GLU A 125 1.51 -17.13 7.19
C GLU A 125 0.00 -17.17 7.07
N GLU A 126 -0.71 -17.26 8.20
CA GLU A 126 -2.17 -17.31 8.23
C GLU A 126 -2.72 -16.22 9.15
N PHE A 127 -3.38 -15.23 8.57
CA PHE A 127 -4.09 -14.18 9.32
C PHE A 127 -4.99 -13.37 8.39
N ILE A 128 -5.96 -12.67 8.97
CA ILE A 128 -6.81 -11.74 8.21
C ILE A 128 -6.26 -10.32 8.38
N ARG A 129 -6.06 -9.64 7.27
CA ARG A 129 -5.69 -8.22 7.25
C ARG A 129 -6.87 -7.37 6.83
N ARG A 130 -7.30 -6.51 7.75
CA ARG A 130 -8.27 -5.46 7.49
C ARG A 130 -7.58 -4.10 7.51
N ARG A 131 -7.85 -3.28 6.50
CA ARG A 131 -7.39 -1.89 6.44
C ARG A 131 -8.61 -0.99 6.34
N ILE A 132 -8.62 0.12 7.07
CA ILE A 132 -9.72 1.07 7.06
C ILE A 132 -9.18 2.44 6.69
N ILE A 133 -9.82 3.06 5.71
CA ILE A 133 -9.59 4.46 5.35
C ILE A 133 -10.71 5.29 5.99
N LYS A 134 -10.41 5.91 7.13
CA LYS A 134 -11.36 6.72 7.88
C LYS A 134 -11.77 7.99 7.14
N ASP A 135 -10.84 8.64 6.50
CA ASP A 135 -11.01 9.83 5.67
C ASP A 135 -9.81 10.02 4.73
N MET A 136 -10.04 10.68 3.59
CA MET A 136 -9.04 10.87 2.55
C MET A 136 -7.88 11.78 2.98
N GLU A 137 -8.11 12.73 3.88
CA GLU A 137 -7.05 13.60 4.38
C GLU A 137 -6.03 12.82 5.24
N SER A 138 -6.52 12.02 6.16
CA SER A 138 -5.68 11.13 6.97
C SER A 138 -4.98 10.07 6.10
N TYR A 139 -5.64 9.59 5.04
CA TYR A 139 -5.06 8.68 4.06
C TYR A 139 -3.87 9.32 3.33
N ARG A 140 -4.04 10.54 2.78
CA ARG A 140 -2.96 11.30 2.12
C ARG A 140 -1.78 11.57 3.05
N ILE A 141 -2.05 11.92 4.30
CA ILE A 141 -0.99 12.10 5.31
C ILE A 141 -0.21 10.80 5.51
N ARG A 142 -0.90 9.66 5.64
CA ARG A 142 -0.25 8.36 5.81
C ARG A 142 0.59 7.95 4.61
N LEU A 143 0.17 8.30 3.39
CA LEU A 143 0.96 8.04 2.17
C LEU A 143 2.33 8.71 2.18
N LEU A 144 2.53 9.82 2.90
CA LEU A 144 3.86 10.40 3.06
C LEU A 144 4.83 9.47 3.81
N PHE A 145 4.30 8.59 4.67
CA PHE A 145 5.09 7.78 5.61
C PHE A 145 5.10 6.28 5.27
N SER A 146 4.03 5.75 4.73
CA SER A 146 3.87 4.32 4.44
C SER A 146 2.88 4.09 3.30
N ASN A 147 2.76 2.85 2.84
CA ASN A 147 1.72 2.42 1.92
C ASN A 147 0.47 1.92 2.68
N PRO A 148 -0.55 2.76 2.93
CA PRO A 148 -1.80 2.38 3.59
C PRO A 148 -2.88 1.93 2.60
N GLY A 149 -2.57 1.83 1.32
CA GLY A 149 -3.54 1.56 0.26
C GLY A 149 -4.15 0.17 0.32
N PRO A 150 -5.10 -0.11 -0.57
CA PRO A 150 -5.64 -1.45 -0.76
C PRO A 150 -4.51 -2.47 -1.00
N MET A 151 -4.74 -3.71 -0.59
CA MET A 151 -3.89 -4.80 -1.07
C MET A 151 -4.04 -4.88 -2.58
N HIS A 152 -2.92 -4.84 -3.29
CA HIS A 152 -2.91 -4.64 -4.74
C HIS A 152 -3.80 -5.62 -5.52
N PRO A 153 -3.81 -6.95 -5.23
CA PRO A 153 -4.67 -7.90 -5.95
C PRO A 153 -6.17 -7.71 -5.67
N THR A 154 -6.55 -6.89 -4.68
CA THR A 154 -7.97 -6.59 -4.43
C THR A 154 -8.47 -5.35 -5.17
N ALA A 155 -7.59 -4.61 -5.84
CA ALA A 155 -7.93 -3.33 -6.43
C ALA A 155 -8.97 -3.48 -7.56
N PHE A 156 -10.04 -2.68 -7.46
CA PHE A 156 -11.13 -2.58 -8.40
C PHE A 156 -11.33 -1.11 -8.77
N PHE A 157 -11.06 -0.76 -10.02
CA PHE A 157 -10.92 0.62 -10.47
C PHE A 157 -12.09 1.08 -11.32
N ASN A 158 -12.48 2.34 -11.17
CA ASN A 158 -13.35 3.05 -12.10
C ASN A 158 -12.53 3.51 -13.31
N ARG A 159 -12.68 2.82 -14.46
CA ARG A 159 -11.90 3.10 -15.67
C ARG A 159 -12.12 4.51 -16.18
N ALA A 160 -13.35 5.00 -16.19
CA ALA A 160 -13.64 6.36 -16.66
C ALA A 160 -12.90 7.45 -15.86
N LEU A 161 -12.70 7.24 -14.54
CA LEU A 161 -11.93 8.17 -13.71
C LEU A 161 -10.43 8.02 -13.94
N LEU A 162 -9.93 6.79 -14.19
CA LEU A 162 -8.53 6.60 -14.59
C LEU A 162 -8.22 7.32 -15.88
N ASP A 163 -9.05 7.15 -16.90
CA ASP A 163 -8.92 7.78 -18.21
C ASP A 163 -9.00 9.31 -18.11
N ARG A 164 -10.01 9.81 -17.38
CA ARG A 164 -10.23 11.25 -17.15
C ARG A 164 -9.01 11.97 -16.56
N TYR A 165 -8.32 11.32 -15.62
CA TYR A 165 -7.18 11.90 -14.92
C TYR A 165 -5.83 11.38 -15.44
N HIS A 166 -5.82 10.61 -16.55
CA HIS A 166 -4.62 10.01 -17.14
C HIS A 166 -3.78 9.20 -16.13
N ILE A 167 -4.47 8.46 -15.24
CA ILE A 167 -3.84 7.67 -14.19
C ILE A 167 -3.36 6.34 -14.76
N LYS A 168 -2.08 6.06 -14.61
CA LYS A 168 -1.44 4.80 -14.98
C LYS A 168 -0.35 4.47 -13.98
N TYR A 169 0.13 3.25 -14.02
CA TYR A 169 1.32 2.85 -13.25
C TYR A 169 2.57 3.55 -13.75
N ASP A 170 3.41 3.95 -12.81
CA ASP A 170 4.72 4.55 -13.09
C ASP A 170 5.77 3.44 -13.27
N GLU A 171 6.28 3.29 -14.48
CA GLU A 171 7.23 2.24 -14.84
C GLU A 171 8.59 2.37 -14.15
N SER A 172 8.89 3.52 -13.55
CA SER A 172 10.10 3.70 -12.73
C SER A 172 9.97 3.11 -11.31
N LEU A 173 8.76 2.64 -10.92
CA LEU A 173 8.44 2.10 -9.60
C LEU A 173 8.10 0.61 -9.65
N GLU A 174 8.91 -0.20 -10.34
CA GLU A 174 8.64 -1.60 -10.65
C GLU A 174 8.29 -2.47 -9.40
N TYR A 175 8.86 -2.17 -8.24
CA TYR A 175 8.66 -2.93 -7.00
C TYR A 175 7.81 -2.20 -5.93
N ALA A 176 7.27 -1.03 -6.27
CA ALA A 176 6.35 -0.25 -5.43
C ALA A 176 5.31 0.48 -6.30
N GLN A 177 4.93 -0.14 -7.41
CA GLN A 177 4.01 0.40 -8.40
C GLN A 177 2.64 0.76 -7.80
N ASP A 178 2.14 -0.07 -6.89
CA ASP A 178 0.90 0.17 -6.16
C ASP A 178 1.01 1.42 -5.27
N TYR A 179 2.10 1.55 -4.51
CA TYR A 179 2.31 2.71 -3.65
C TYR A 179 2.36 4.01 -4.47
N GLY A 180 3.12 4.01 -5.57
CA GLY A 180 3.14 5.12 -6.51
C GLY A 180 1.75 5.49 -7.01
N LEU A 181 0.98 4.48 -7.46
CA LEU A 181 -0.38 4.66 -7.97
C LEU A 181 -1.32 5.25 -6.92
N TRP A 182 -1.28 4.77 -5.67
CA TRP A 182 -2.11 5.29 -4.59
C TRP A 182 -1.82 6.76 -4.30
N THR A 183 -0.56 7.20 -4.42
CA THR A 183 -0.20 8.61 -4.23
C THR A 183 -0.80 9.51 -5.32
N VAL A 184 -0.96 9.00 -6.54
CA VAL A 184 -1.61 9.73 -7.64
C VAL A 184 -3.12 9.74 -7.46
N ILE A 185 -3.74 8.56 -7.30
CA ILE A 185 -5.20 8.41 -7.13
C ILE A 185 -5.73 9.29 -6.00
N SER A 186 -5.04 9.33 -4.85
CA SER A 186 -5.47 10.09 -3.67
C SER A 186 -5.65 11.59 -3.89
N ARG A 187 -5.14 12.14 -4.99
CA ARG A 187 -5.26 13.56 -5.35
C ARG A 187 -6.47 13.86 -6.22
N HIS A 188 -6.97 12.84 -6.91
CA HIS A 188 -8.02 12.99 -7.93
C HIS A 188 -9.38 12.48 -7.48
N GLY A 189 -9.42 11.58 -6.48
CA GLY A 189 -10.68 11.03 -5.99
C GLY A 189 -10.51 10.19 -4.74
N LYS A 190 -11.53 9.41 -4.44
CA LYS A 190 -11.57 8.59 -3.23
C LYS A 190 -10.96 7.22 -3.45
N VAL A 191 -10.34 6.71 -2.38
CA VAL A 191 -9.89 5.33 -2.22
C VAL A 191 -10.72 4.72 -1.10
N TYR A 192 -11.22 3.51 -1.30
CA TYR A 192 -12.01 2.79 -0.30
C TYR A 192 -11.51 1.36 -0.12
N ILE A 193 -11.78 0.77 1.02
CA ILE A 193 -11.47 -0.63 1.32
C ILE A 193 -12.69 -1.22 2.05
N LEU A 194 -13.34 -2.20 1.42
CA LEU A 194 -14.41 -2.99 2.04
C LEU A 194 -13.84 -3.84 3.18
N ASP A 195 -14.61 -3.99 4.23
CA ASP A 195 -14.22 -4.85 5.37
C ASP A 195 -14.43 -6.34 5.12
N ASP A 196 -15.16 -6.67 4.04
CA ASP A 196 -15.33 -8.04 3.58
C ASP A 196 -14.00 -8.64 3.13
N VAL A 197 -13.74 -9.87 3.57
CA VAL A 197 -12.63 -10.69 3.05
C VAL A 197 -13.08 -11.27 1.72
N LEU A 198 -12.51 -10.79 0.62
CA LEU A 198 -12.89 -11.19 -0.74
C LEU A 198 -11.71 -11.71 -1.58
N LEU A 199 -10.55 -11.87 -0.95
CA LEU A 199 -9.36 -12.45 -1.59
C LEU A 199 -8.55 -13.20 -0.54
N ARG A 200 -8.03 -14.36 -0.92
CA ARG A 200 -7.01 -15.09 -0.19
C ARG A 200 -5.66 -14.79 -0.84
N TYR A 201 -4.78 -14.17 -0.05
CA TYR A 201 -3.45 -13.74 -0.48
C TYR A 201 -2.42 -14.83 -0.13
N ARG A 202 -1.79 -15.41 -1.15
CA ARG A 202 -0.83 -16.48 -0.94
C ARG A 202 0.50 -15.95 -0.43
N THR A 203 1.02 -16.60 0.61
CA THR A 203 2.34 -16.30 1.16
C THR A 203 3.29 -17.46 0.87
N HIS A 204 4.45 -17.14 0.31
CA HIS A 204 5.49 -18.10 -0.01
C HIS A 204 6.63 -18.00 0.98
N PHE A 205 7.32 -19.12 1.26
CA PHE A 205 8.56 -19.12 2.07
C PHE A 205 9.66 -18.31 1.38
N ARG A 206 9.70 -18.31 0.04
CA ARG A 206 10.57 -17.44 -0.77
C ARG A 206 9.71 -16.35 -1.42
N ARG A 207 9.54 -15.22 -0.71
CA ARG A 207 8.83 -14.07 -1.28
C ARG A 207 9.70 -13.40 -2.34
N VAL A 208 9.12 -13.04 -3.48
CA VAL A 208 9.76 -12.15 -4.47
C VAL A 208 10.28 -10.89 -3.77
N SER A 209 9.55 -10.36 -2.78
CA SER A 209 9.96 -9.23 -1.94
C SER A 209 11.25 -9.48 -1.13
N SER A 210 11.64 -10.73 -0.83
CA SER A 210 12.91 -11.01 -0.14
C SER A 210 14.10 -10.98 -1.11
N GLU A 211 13.91 -11.45 -2.33
CA GLU A 211 14.93 -11.45 -3.37
C GLU A 211 15.19 -10.03 -3.91
N PHE A 212 14.13 -9.24 -4.08
CA PHE A 212 14.19 -7.87 -4.60
C PHE A 212 14.03 -6.79 -3.51
N LYS A 213 14.20 -7.14 -2.25
CA LYS A 213 13.99 -6.25 -1.10
C LYS A 213 14.72 -4.90 -1.24
N ASN A 214 15.96 -4.92 -1.73
CA ASN A 214 16.73 -3.68 -1.92
C ASN A 214 16.10 -2.79 -3.01
N LYS A 215 15.64 -3.37 -4.11
CA LYS A 215 14.96 -2.63 -5.18
C LYS A 215 13.62 -2.06 -4.70
N GLN A 216 12.86 -2.83 -3.93
CA GLN A 216 11.61 -2.37 -3.32
C GLN A 216 11.86 -1.18 -2.38
N VAL A 217 12.89 -1.25 -1.52
CA VAL A 217 13.28 -0.14 -0.63
C VAL A 217 13.64 1.11 -1.44
N GLN A 218 14.34 0.96 -2.57
CA GLN A 218 14.67 2.09 -3.45
C GLN A 218 13.41 2.72 -4.06
N CYS A 219 12.47 1.92 -4.59
CA CYS A 219 11.22 2.41 -5.14
C CYS A 219 10.35 3.10 -4.07
N ASP A 220 10.28 2.53 -2.85
CA ASP A 220 9.61 3.15 -1.70
C ASP A 220 10.22 4.51 -1.35
N LYS A 221 11.56 4.60 -1.30
CA LYS A 221 12.28 5.85 -1.06
C LYS A 221 11.99 6.89 -2.15
N LEU A 222 12.03 6.48 -3.42
CA LEU A 222 11.72 7.36 -4.54
C LEU A 222 10.29 7.89 -4.46
N THR A 223 9.31 7.07 -4.10
CA THR A 223 7.92 7.50 -3.90
C THR A 223 7.82 8.54 -2.78
N LYS A 224 8.47 8.29 -1.65
CA LYS A 224 8.51 9.22 -0.51
C LYS A 224 9.25 10.51 -0.85
N GLU A 225 10.37 10.43 -1.55
CA GLU A 225 11.11 11.59 -2.03
C GLU A 225 10.24 12.52 -2.86
N ARG A 226 9.48 11.97 -3.82
CA ARG A 226 8.54 12.75 -4.64
C ARG A 226 7.47 13.45 -3.82
N LEU A 227 6.99 12.83 -2.75
CA LEU A 227 6.04 13.45 -1.82
C LEU A 227 6.71 14.52 -0.95
N LEU A 228 7.91 14.26 -0.46
CA LEU A 228 8.70 15.21 0.32
C LEU A 228 9.06 16.46 -0.49
N ARG A 229 9.46 16.30 -1.75
CA ARG A 229 9.76 17.44 -2.66
C ARG A 229 8.56 18.36 -2.83
N LYS A 230 7.33 17.86 -2.83
CA LYS A 230 6.12 18.69 -2.86
C LYS A 230 5.95 19.52 -1.59
N LEU A 231 6.36 18.99 -0.45
CA LEU A 231 6.22 19.63 0.86
C LEU A 231 7.40 20.56 1.20
N LEU A 232 8.61 20.20 0.80
CA LEU A 232 9.84 20.86 1.21
C LEU A 232 10.55 21.64 0.08
N GLY A 233 10.22 21.36 -1.19
CA GLY A 233 11.04 21.75 -2.34
C GLY A 233 12.21 20.79 -2.50
N ASP A 234 13.43 21.27 -2.32
CA ASP A 234 14.61 20.41 -2.42
C ASP A 234 14.79 19.53 -1.18
N VAL A 235 15.15 18.29 -1.45
CA VAL A 235 15.37 17.24 -0.44
C VAL A 235 16.63 16.47 -0.81
N THR A 236 17.54 16.33 0.15
CA THR A 236 18.78 15.56 -0.01
C THR A 236 18.54 14.06 0.19
N GLN A 237 19.42 13.21 -0.36
CA GLN A 237 19.34 11.77 -0.15
C GLN A 237 19.40 11.40 1.34
N LYS A 238 20.24 12.09 2.13
CA LYS A 238 20.32 11.90 3.58
C LYS A 238 18.96 12.14 4.26
N GLU A 239 18.21 13.14 3.84
CA GLU A 239 16.87 13.45 4.38
C GLU A 239 15.82 12.42 3.96
N VAL A 240 15.90 11.90 2.74
CA VAL A 240 15.05 10.79 2.28
C VAL A 240 15.33 9.54 3.12
N ASP A 241 16.59 9.20 3.36
CA ASP A 241 17.00 8.06 4.17
C ASP A 241 16.53 8.20 5.63
N LEU A 242 16.65 9.39 6.20
CA LEU A 242 16.17 9.73 7.52
C LEU A 242 14.64 9.57 7.61
N HIS A 243 13.92 10.09 6.62
CA HIS A 243 12.47 9.97 6.55
C HIS A 243 12.03 8.51 6.41
N TYR A 244 12.70 7.73 5.55
CA TYR A 244 12.43 6.30 5.39
C TYR A 244 12.67 5.53 6.69
N LYS A 245 13.81 5.80 7.36
CA LYS A 245 14.20 5.15 8.62
C LYS A 245 13.18 5.37 9.74
N TYR A 246 12.71 6.58 9.93
CA TYR A 246 11.84 6.94 11.04
C TYR A 246 10.35 7.07 10.68
N GLY A 247 10.02 7.31 9.43
CA GLY A 247 8.64 7.49 8.97
C GLY A 247 7.85 6.20 8.79
N SER A 248 8.53 5.06 8.58
CA SER A 248 7.87 3.77 8.33
C SER A 248 7.13 3.18 9.55
N GLY A 249 7.30 3.76 10.75
CA GLY A 249 6.73 3.23 12.01
C GLY A 249 7.44 1.99 12.54
N LEU A 250 8.49 1.52 11.86
CA LEU A 250 9.28 0.36 12.26
C LEU A 250 10.43 0.81 13.18
N PHE A 251 10.11 1.20 14.40
CA PHE A 251 11.10 1.71 15.37
C PHE A 251 11.88 0.63 16.11
N LYS A 252 11.71 -0.66 15.82
CA LYS A 252 12.41 -1.73 16.53
C LYS A 252 13.93 -1.49 16.50
N GLY A 253 14.52 -1.22 17.68
CA GLY A 253 15.96 -0.99 17.85
C GLY A 253 16.47 0.40 17.45
N LEU A 254 15.62 1.35 17.10
CA LEU A 254 16.02 2.72 16.78
C LEU A 254 15.94 3.62 18.02
N ALA A 255 17.08 4.18 18.43
CA ALA A 255 17.07 5.23 19.45
C ALA A 255 16.49 6.52 18.87
N VAL A 256 15.62 7.19 19.64
CA VAL A 256 15.21 8.57 19.37
C VAL A 256 16.42 9.47 19.50
N ASN A 257 16.70 10.25 18.47
CA ASN A 257 17.77 11.23 18.48
C ASN A 257 17.27 12.61 18.06
N MET A 258 18.10 13.62 18.25
CA MET A 258 17.78 15.00 17.90
C MET A 258 17.55 15.19 16.39
N GLU A 259 18.24 14.43 15.55
CA GLU A 259 18.10 14.47 14.09
C GLU A 259 16.66 14.11 13.67
N MET A 260 16.09 13.03 14.26
CA MET A 260 14.69 12.66 14.06
C MET A 260 13.72 13.76 14.48
N TYR A 261 13.95 14.36 15.67
CA TYR A 261 13.09 15.42 16.18
C TYR A 261 13.08 16.64 15.25
N TYR A 262 14.26 17.14 14.85
CA TYR A 262 14.37 18.28 13.93
C TYR A 262 13.77 17.99 12.56
N TRP A 263 13.91 16.75 12.09
CA TRP A 263 13.31 16.32 10.82
C TRP A 263 11.78 16.45 10.85
N PHE A 264 11.12 15.85 11.83
CA PHE A 264 9.67 15.90 11.90
C PHE A 264 9.12 17.28 12.24
N ARG A 265 9.85 18.07 13.03
CA ARG A 265 9.54 19.48 13.25
C ARG A 265 9.59 20.27 11.93
N ARG A 266 10.62 20.09 11.12
CA ARG A 266 10.74 20.72 9.80
C ARG A 266 9.56 20.37 8.89
N LEU A 267 9.09 19.09 8.86
CA LEU A 267 7.91 18.70 8.11
C LEU A 267 6.65 19.42 8.57
N ILE A 268 6.45 19.53 9.90
CA ILE A 268 5.30 20.24 10.47
C ILE A 268 5.34 21.72 10.11
N GLU A 269 6.50 22.39 10.25
CA GLU A 269 6.70 23.79 9.92
C GLU A 269 6.48 24.06 8.42
N ALA A 270 6.99 23.19 7.54
CA ALA A 270 6.77 23.28 6.11
C ALA A 270 5.28 23.14 5.76
N ASN A 271 4.59 22.16 6.35
CA ASN A 271 3.15 22.01 6.11
C ASN A 271 2.34 23.19 6.67
N ASN A 272 2.75 23.76 7.79
CA ASN A 272 2.09 24.96 8.33
C ASN A 272 2.21 26.16 7.38
N ARG A 273 3.31 26.27 6.64
CA ARG A 273 3.57 27.33 5.66
C ARG A 273 2.86 27.09 4.35
N ILE A 274 2.99 25.87 3.77
CA ILE A 274 2.53 25.56 2.42
C ILE A 274 1.05 25.11 2.42
N GLY A 275 0.61 24.35 3.44
CA GLY A 275 -0.80 23.94 3.59
C GLY A 275 -1.23 22.78 2.69
N ILE A 276 -0.31 21.87 2.30
CA ILE A 276 -0.65 20.68 1.48
C ILE A 276 -1.62 19.77 2.23
N TYR A 277 -1.40 19.60 3.53
CA TYR A 277 -2.23 18.78 4.40
C TYR A 277 -2.91 19.64 5.47
N ASN A 278 -4.06 19.19 5.97
CA ASN A 278 -4.70 19.82 7.12
C ASN A 278 -3.72 19.91 8.30
N LYS A 279 -3.40 21.13 8.75
CA LYS A 279 -2.35 21.42 9.73
C LYS A 279 -2.52 20.64 11.04
N LYS A 280 -3.76 20.56 11.56
CA LYS A 280 -4.08 19.87 12.81
C LYS A 280 -3.93 18.35 12.65
N LYS A 281 -4.48 17.77 11.59
CA LYS A 281 -4.39 16.31 11.31
C LYS A 281 -2.94 15.89 11.06
N PHE A 282 -2.18 16.67 10.30
CA PHE A 282 -0.77 16.40 10.01
C PHE A 282 0.08 16.39 11.28
N ARG A 283 0.00 17.46 12.08
CA ARG A 283 0.70 17.54 13.36
C ARG A 283 0.33 16.40 14.30
N ASN A 284 -0.96 16.09 14.41
CA ASN A 284 -1.44 15.00 15.26
C ASN A 284 -0.93 13.62 14.78
N TYR A 285 -0.88 13.39 13.47
CA TYR A 285 -0.36 12.14 12.92
C TYR A 285 1.13 11.99 13.22
N VAL A 286 1.94 13.00 12.92
CA VAL A 286 3.38 12.98 13.19
C VAL A 286 3.65 12.76 14.68
N TYR A 287 2.92 13.44 15.55
CA TYR A 287 3.09 13.27 16.98
C TYR A 287 2.65 11.89 17.48
N ASN A 288 1.42 11.46 17.19
CA ASN A 288 0.85 10.25 17.78
C ASN A 288 1.35 8.95 17.12
N SER A 289 1.65 8.97 15.83
CA SER A 289 2.02 7.75 15.07
C SER A 289 3.54 7.60 14.91
N ILE A 290 4.33 8.66 15.09
CA ILE A 290 5.76 8.62 14.87
C ILE A 290 6.53 9.01 16.13
N ILE A 291 6.39 10.26 16.62
CA ILE A 291 7.20 10.76 17.73
C ILE A 291 6.88 10.01 19.03
N LYS A 292 5.61 9.92 19.39
CA LYS A 292 5.18 9.30 20.65
C LYS A 292 5.56 7.80 20.74
N PRO A 293 5.32 6.95 19.72
CA PRO A 293 5.78 5.55 19.76
C PRO A 293 7.30 5.43 19.86
N ALA A 294 8.05 6.24 19.12
CA ALA A 294 9.51 6.23 19.17
C ALA A 294 10.02 6.57 20.58
N ILE A 295 9.39 7.57 21.24
CA ILE A 295 9.66 7.92 22.63
C ILE A 295 9.43 6.72 23.57
N TYR A 296 8.23 6.09 23.50
CA TYR A 296 7.90 4.96 24.38
C TYR A 296 8.86 3.79 24.20
N GLN A 297 9.31 3.53 22.98
CA GLN A 297 10.24 2.46 22.70
C GLN A 297 11.65 2.73 23.27
N SER A 298 12.07 3.99 23.33
CA SER A 298 13.33 4.41 23.98
C SER A 298 13.32 4.20 25.51
N PHE A 299 12.16 3.99 26.11
CA PHE A 299 11.96 3.71 27.54
C PHE A 299 11.73 2.24 27.85
N SER A 300 12.02 1.30 26.91
CA SER A 300 11.93 -0.13 27.20
C SER A 300 12.97 -0.54 28.27
N PRO A 301 12.70 -1.61 29.06
CA PRO A 301 13.56 -2.04 30.20
C PRO A 301 15.02 -2.30 29.85
N GLU A 302 15.31 -2.54 28.57
CA GLU A 302 16.69 -2.81 28.08
C GLU A 302 17.57 -1.57 27.93
N SER A 303 17.02 -0.36 28.16
CA SER A 303 17.74 0.89 28.04
C SER A 303 18.00 1.53 29.42
N SER A 304 19.25 1.88 29.74
CA SER A 304 19.61 2.52 31.01
C SER A 304 18.82 3.84 31.24
N TYR A 305 18.05 3.85 32.33
CA TYR A 305 16.96 4.77 32.61
C TYR A 305 17.35 6.24 32.78
N ALA A 306 18.50 6.55 33.36
CA ALA A 306 18.80 7.89 33.85
C ALA A 306 19.33 8.88 32.81
N SER A 307 20.15 8.45 31.85
CA SER A 307 20.80 9.35 30.90
C SER A 307 19.91 9.78 29.73
N LYS A 308 18.90 8.94 29.38
CA LYS A 308 18.00 9.18 28.24
C LYS A 308 16.82 10.07 28.59
N ILE A 309 16.35 10.02 29.84
CA ILE A 309 15.22 10.85 30.32
C ILE A 309 15.60 12.32 30.42
N SER A 310 16.76 12.66 30.99
CA SER A 310 17.20 14.03 31.16
C SER A 310 17.45 14.74 29.83
N ALA A 311 18.08 14.07 28.87
CA ALA A 311 18.29 14.63 27.53
C ALA A 311 16.96 14.85 26.79
N PHE A 312 16.01 13.92 26.98
CA PHE A 312 14.71 13.96 26.31
C PHE A 312 13.82 15.09 26.81
N PHE A 313 13.67 15.27 28.13
CA PHE A 313 12.87 16.37 28.70
C PHE A 313 13.49 17.75 28.44
N TYR A 314 14.82 17.84 28.33
CA TYR A 314 15.51 19.10 28.03
C TYR A 314 15.22 19.61 26.61
N TYR A 315 14.91 18.73 25.67
CA TYR A 315 14.72 19.06 24.24
C TYR A 315 13.27 19.05 23.76
N LEU A 316 12.31 18.60 24.58
CA LEU A 316 10.89 18.67 24.23
C LEU A 316 10.31 20.06 24.50
N PRO A 317 9.48 20.59 23.58
CA PRO A 317 8.69 21.78 23.91
C PRO A 317 7.87 21.52 25.17
N PRO A 318 7.70 22.54 26.08
CA PRO A 318 7.06 22.38 27.40
C PRO A 318 5.68 21.67 27.33
N PHE A 319 4.88 21.92 26.30
CA PHE A 319 3.56 21.30 26.17
C PHE A 319 3.63 19.81 25.79
N LEU A 320 4.70 19.34 25.14
CA LEU A 320 4.92 17.94 24.81
C LEU A 320 5.49 17.18 26.01
N ALA A 321 6.34 17.83 26.79
CA ALA A 321 6.87 17.30 28.05
C ALA A 321 5.75 17.07 29.10
N LEU A 322 4.78 17.97 29.20
CA LEU A 322 3.61 17.83 30.10
C LEU A 322 2.70 16.64 29.65
N ARG A 323 2.47 16.43 28.36
CA ARG A 323 1.69 15.29 27.88
C ARG A 323 2.43 13.96 28.03
N ALA A 324 3.73 13.93 27.85
CA ALA A 324 4.54 12.73 28.02
C ALA A 324 4.61 12.34 29.51
N SER A 325 4.77 13.33 30.42
CA SER A 325 4.78 13.09 31.87
C SER A 325 3.44 12.59 32.40
N ALA A 326 2.32 13.12 31.93
CA ALA A 326 0.98 12.65 32.31
C ALA A 326 0.70 11.19 31.89
N GLY A 327 1.21 10.77 30.72
CA GLY A 327 1.09 9.39 30.26
C GLY A 327 2.00 8.39 30.98
N LEU A 328 3.18 8.84 31.44
CA LEU A 328 4.15 8.04 32.20
C LEU A 328 3.71 7.83 33.65
N THR A 329 3.17 8.87 34.28
CA THR A 329 2.64 8.78 35.67
C THR A 329 1.42 7.86 35.75
N ALA A 330 0.51 7.91 34.77
CA ALA A 330 -0.64 7.02 34.73
C ALA A 330 -0.26 5.51 34.59
N ARG A 331 0.78 5.19 33.83
CA ARG A 331 1.29 3.80 33.70
C ARG A 331 2.11 3.33 34.89
N ALA A 332 2.94 4.19 35.47
CA ALA A 332 3.70 3.87 36.68
C ALA A 332 2.80 3.58 37.89
N VAL A 333 1.65 4.27 37.99
CA VAL A 333 0.65 4.03 39.02
C VAL A 333 -0.11 2.72 38.80
N LEU A 334 -0.39 2.35 37.52
CA LEU A 334 -1.09 1.09 37.17
C LEU A 334 -0.18 -0.15 37.27
N SER A 335 1.14 -0.01 37.09
CA SER A 335 2.08 -1.13 37.24
C SER A 335 2.45 -1.46 38.70
N ARG A 336 2.16 -0.58 39.64
CA ARG A 336 2.35 -0.82 41.09
C ARG A 336 1.12 -1.41 41.80
N ARG A 337 0.04 -1.68 41.04
CA ARG A 337 -1.19 -2.29 41.55
C ARG A 337 -1.42 -3.74 41.04
N LYS A 338 -0.39 -4.38 40.55
CA LYS A 338 -0.40 -5.83 40.27
C LYS A 338 0.63 -6.55 41.15
#